data_bac2128528a06979afc5a607247d09af
#
_entry.id   bac2128528a06979afc5a607247d09af
#
_cell.length_a   1.000
_cell.length_b   1.000
_cell.length_c   1.000
_cell.angle_alpha   90.00
_cell.angle_beta   90.00
_cell.angle_gamma   90.00
#
_symmetry.space_group_name_H-M   'P 1'
#
loop_
_entity.id
_entity.type
_entity.pdbx_description
1 polymer ?
#
loop_
_entity_poly.entity_id
_entity_poly.type
_entity_poly.pdbx_seq_one_letter_code
_entity_poly.pdbx_strand_id
1 'polypeptide(L)'
;DFPHGDDFPHTDYGVIYMHSHPSGEKIENVKRNSKVGFEVDLPVCFLPSYYFHPTDASQADTLYISVVIKGNASIVRDLKEKTLALNALMNKYQKEGGYQPVSTDMPTVREVAVLRVVPKGMTGKYKIGQHWSPNYRIKIARQIIEREGVANASIILKTMGIELMNDGTPHILFEPLM
;
A
#
# COMPACT_ATOMS: atom_id res chain seq x y z
N ASP A 1 8.69 -13.26 6.41
CA ASP A 1 9.99 -13.71 5.92
C ASP A 1 9.75 -14.79 4.88
N PHE A 2 10.13 -14.53 3.64
CA PHE A 2 10.16 -15.55 2.60
C PHE A 2 11.35 -16.47 2.87
N PRO A 3 11.23 -17.78 2.67
CA PRO A 3 12.37 -18.67 2.76
C PRO A 3 13.43 -18.20 1.77
N HIS A 4 14.62 -17.93 2.26
CA HIS A 4 15.80 -17.62 1.45
C HIS A 4 16.23 -18.89 0.72
N GLY A 5 15.76 -19.05 -0.51
CA GLY A 5 16.26 -20.04 -1.44
C GLY A 5 16.96 -19.32 -2.59
N ASP A 6 18.15 -19.74 -2.96
CA ASP A 6 18.99 -19.12 -4.01
C ASP A 6 18.37 -19.20 -5.43
N ASP A 7 17.20 -19.83 -5.57
CA ASP A 7 16.56 -20.11 -6.86
C ASP A 7 15.65 -18.98 -7.37
N PHE A 8 15.39 -17.90 -6.59
CA PHE A 8 14.47 -16.84 -6.97
C PHE A 8 15.18 -15.47 -7.06
N PRO A 9 14.69 -14.57 -7.93
CA PRO A 9 15.32 -13.26 -8.10
C PRO A 9 15.27 -12.46 -6.80
N HIS A 10 16.44 -12.15 -6.26
CA HIS A 10 16.61 -11.23 -5.15
C HIS A 10 16.84 -9.82 -5.66
N THR A 11 16.18 -8.84 -5.06
CA THR A 11 16.47 -7.43 -5.25
C THR A 11 16.46 -6.75 -3.89
N ASP A 12 17.14 -5.62 -3.77
CA ASP A 12 17.14 -4.80 -2.54
C ASP A 12 15.72 -4.36 -2.12
N TYR A 13 14.76 -4.39 -3.07
CA TYR A 13 13.35 -4.00 -2.88
C TYR A 13 12.39 -5.18 -2.73
N GLY A 14 12.89 -6.42 -2.75
CA GLY A 14 12.04 -7.62 -2.79
C GLY A 14 11.37 -7.85 -4.15
N VAL A 15 10.40 -8.75 -4.19
CA VAL A 15 9.65 -9.12 -5.40
C VAL A 15 8.16 -9.06 -5.10
N ILE A 16 7.38 -8.53 -6.03
CA ILE A 16 5.92 -8.45 -5.89
C ILE A 16 5.28 -9.54 -6.74
N TYR A 17 4.40 -10.32 -6.12
CA TYR A 17 3.59 -11.32 -6.81
C TYR A 17 2.12 -10.93 -6.84
N MET A 18 1.48 -11.21 -7.98
CA MET A 18 0.04 -11.05 -8.19
C MET A 18 -0.49 -12.29 -8.89
N HIS A 19 -1.70 -12.72 -8.54
CA HIS A 19 -2.39 -13.74 -9.32
C HIS A 19 -3.47 -13.11 -10.21
N SER A 20 -3.83 -13.81 -11.29
CA SER A 20 -4.79 -13.34 -12.28
C SER A 20 -5.39 -14.53 -13.04
N HIS A 21 -6.48 -14.29 -13.76
CA HIS A 21 -6.92 -15.20 -14.80
C HIS A 21 -5.79 -15.37 -15.84
N PRO A 22 -5.61 -16.56 -16.44
CA PRO A 22 -4.49 -16.87 -17.36
C PRO A 22 -4.58 -16.14 -18.70
N SER A 23 -5.69 -15.49 -19.00
CA SER A 23 -5.91 -14.68 -20.18
C SER A 23 -6.46 -13.30 -19.83
N GLY A 24 -6.39 -12.37 -20.77
CA GLY A 24 -6.88 -11.01 -20.64
C GLY A 24 -5.79 -9.97 -20.87
N GLU A 25 -6.20 -8.71 -20.94
CA GLU A 25 -5.36 -7.58 -21.35
C GLU A 25 -4.07 -7.45 -20.54
N LYS A 26 -4.13 -7.64 -19.21
CA LYS A 26 -2.95 -7.60 -18.34
C LYS A 26 -1.88 -8.60 -18.78
N ILE A 27 -2.28 -9.83 -19.10
CA ILE A 27 -1.38 -10.90 -19.53
C ILE A 27 -0.77 -10.57 -20.89
N GLU A 28 -1.58 -10.11 -21.84
CA GLU A 28 -1.10 -9.73 -23.17
C GLU A 28 -0.17 -8.53 -23.14
N ASN A 29 -0.47 -7.55 -22.29
CA ASN A 29 0.38 -6.39 -22.09
C ASN A 29 1.77 -6.77 -21.55
N VAL A 30 1.83 -7.64 -20.53
CA VAL A 30 3.09 -8.12 -19.95
C VAL A 30 3.88 -8.95 -20.97
N LYS A 31 3.23 -9.77 -21.80
CA LYS A 31 3.89 -10.51 -22.88
C LYS A 31 4.50 -9.58 -23.93
N ARG A 32 3.79 -8.48 -24.26
CA ARG A 32 4.23 -7.51 -25.26
C ARG A 32 5.33 -6.58 -24.74
N ASN A 33 5.22 -6.15 -23.49
CA ASN A 33 6.18 -5.26 -22.85
C ASN A 33 6.28 -5.56 -21.35
N SER A 34 7.46 -5.96 -20.93
CA SER A 34 7.71 -6.28 -19.52
C SER A 34 7.88 -5.06 -18.62
N LYS A 35 8.12 -3.86 -19.18
CA LYS A 35 8.30 -2.65 -18.37
C LYS A 35 6.96 -2.22 -17.79
N VAL A 36 6.92 -2.06 -16.46
CA VAL A 36 5.69 -1.72 -15.73
C VAL A 36 5.94 -0.63 -14.70
N GLY A 37 4.90 0.18 -14.47
CA GLY A 37 4.70 0.95 -13.25
C GLY A 37 3.75 0.16 -12.33
N PHE A 38 4.10 0.06 -11.08
CA PHE A 38 3.26 -0.51 -10.03
C PHE A 38 3.12 0.49 -8.91
N GLU A 39 1.91 0.81 -8.52
CA GLU A 39 1.62 1.82 -7.51
C GLU A 39 0.76 1.23 -6.39
N VAL A 40 1.06 1.63 -5.17
CA VAL A 40 0.26 1.34 -3.99
C VAL A 40 -0.01 2.65 -3.28
N ASP A 41 -1.30 2.97 -3.13
CA ASP A 41 -1.76 4.14 -2.41
C ASP A 41 -2.46 3.75 -1.12
N LEU A 42 -2.17 4.51 -0.08
CA LEU A 42 -2.91 4.51 1.17
C LEU A 42 -3.54 5.90 1.36
N PRO A 43 -4.81 6.09 0.99
CA PRO A 43 -5.53 7.30 1.36
C PRO A 43 -5.70 7.33 2.88
N VAL A 44 -5.23 8.40 3.51
CA VAL A 44 -5.26 8.56 4.96
C VAL A 44 -6.52 9.32 5.38
N CYS A 45 -6.75 10.50 4.77
CA CYS A 45 -7.91 11.31 5.09
C CYS A 45 -8.20 12.32 3.97
N PHE A 46 -9.46 12.43 3.57
CA PHE A 46 -9.92 13.53 2.73
C PHE A 46 -10.15 14.77 3.60
N LEU A 47 -9.59 15.89 3.19
CA LEU A 47 -9.71 17.19 3.84
C LEU A 47 -10.66 18.07 3.04
N PRO A 48 -11.86 18.34 3.54
CA PRO A 48 -12.81 19.22 2.87
C PRO A 48 -12.26 20.62 2.63
N SER A 49 -12.68 21.25 1.55
CA SER A 49 -12.25 22.59 1.18
C SER A 49 -12.50 23.65 2.27
N TYR A 50 -13.57 23.49 3.04
CA TYR A 50 -13.91 24.41 4.12
C TYR A 50 -12.94 24.38 5.32
N TYR A 51 -12.02 23.42 5.37
CA TYR A 51 -10.89 23.47 6.31
C TYR A 51 -9.91 24.60 5.98
N PHE A 52 -9.87 24.97 4.73
CA PHE A 52 -8.92 25.94 4.15
C PHE A 52 -9.57 27.22 3.67
N HIS A 53 -10.74 27.11 3.01
CA HIS A 53 -11.47 28.24 2.46
C HIS A 53 -12.99 27.99 2.52
N PRO A 54 -13.80 28.96 2.94
CA PRO A 54 -15.23 28.74 3.19
C PRO A 54 -16.06 28.34 1.97
N THR A 55 -15.66 28.76 0.76
CA THR A 55 -16.45 28.58 -0.48
C THR A 55 -15.67 28.04 -1.68
N ASP A 56 -14.34 28.01 -1.61
CA ASP A 56 -13.50 27.57 -2.74
C ASP A 56 -13.28 26.04 -2.69
N ALA A 57 -14.02 25.31 -3.52
CA ALA A 57 -13.94 23.86 -3.60
C ALA A 57 -12.56 23.36 -4.07
N SER A 58 -11.78 24.18 -4.80
CA SER A 58 -10.44 23.80 -5.27
C SER A 58 -9.41 23.63 -4.14
N GLN A 59 -9.74 24.10 -2.94
CA GLN A 59 -8.90 23.95 -1.74
C GLN A 59 -9.04 22.59 -1.05
N ALA A 60 -9.99 21.74 -1.49
CA ALA A 60 -10.08 20.39 -0.94
C ALA A 60 -8.77 19.61 -1.19
N ASP A 61 -8.38 18.80 -0.22
CA ASP A 61 -7.13 18.07 -0.27
C ASP A 61 -7.27 16.63 0.27
N THR A 62 -6.26 15.82 0.07
CA THR A 62 -6.20 14.46 0.61
C THR A 62 -4.83 14.21 1.24
N LEU A 63 -4.83 13.74 2.47
CA LEU A 63 -3.65 13.14 3.09
C LEU A 63 -3.50 11.73 2.55
N TYR A 64 -2.30 11.37 2.09
CA TYR A 64 -2.01 10.04 1.55
C TYR A 64 -0.55 9.67 1.64
N ILE A 65 -0.30 8.39 1.54
CA ILE A 65 1.02 7.79 1.37
C ILE A 65 0.97 6.98 0.09
N SER A 66 1.93 7.17 -0.82
CA SER A 66 2.03 6.35 -2.03
C SER A 66 3.45 5.84 -2.26
N VAL A 67 3.53 4.68 -2.91
CA VAL A 67 4.77 4.10 -3.38
C VAL A 67 4.62 3.77 -4.85
N VAL A 68 5.48 4.36 -5.68
CA VAL A 68 5.54 4.09 -7.12
C VAL A 68 6.80 3.28 -7.41
N ILE A 69 6.60 2.12 -8.01
CA ILE A 69 7.66 1.17 -8.35
C ILE A 69 7.76 1.09 -9.87
N LYS A 70 8.97 1.30 -10.40
CA LYS A 70 9.30 0.99 -11.79
C LYS A 70 10.04 -0.33 -11.82
N GLY A 71 9.61 -1.26 -12.67
CA GLY A 71 10.18 -2.59 -12.70
C GLY A 71 9.86 -3.36 -13.97
N ASN A 72 10.20 -4.65 -13.94
CA ASN A 72 9.87 -5.59 -15.00
C ASN A 72 8.87 -6.62 -14.48
N ALA A 73 7.77 -6.80 -15.20
CA ALA A 73 6.81 -7.88 -14.97
C ALA A 73 7.13 -9.08 -15.85
N SER A 74 6.85 -10.27 -15.33
CA SER A 74 6.91 -11.52 -16.08
C SER A 74 5.85 -12.49 -15.59
N ILE A 75 5.45 -13.42 -16.47
CA ILE A 75 4.53 -14.50 -16.10
C ILE A 75 5.36 -15.63 -15.52
N VAL A 76 5.06 -16.02 -14.29
CA VAL A 76 5.72 -17.14 -13.62
C VAL A 76 5.26 -18.46 -14.24
N ARG A 77 6.21 -19.26 -14.72
CA ARG A 77 5.96 -20.57 -15.33
C ARG A 77 6.29 -21.71 -14.38
N ASP A 78 7.26 -21.50 -13.51
CA ASP A 78 7.68 -22.49 -12.53
C ASP A 78 6.59 -22.75 -11.48
N LEU A 79 6.21 -24.02 -11.30
CA LEU A 79 5.13 -24.40 -10.39
C LEU A 79 5.51 -24.21 -8.92
N LYS A 80 6.80 -24.36 -8.56
CA LYS A 80 7.26 -24.13 -7.18
C LYS A 80 7.18 -22.65 -6.85
N GLU A 81 7.60 -21.77 -7.77
CA GLU A 81 7.48 -20.33 -7.59
C GLU A 81 6.01 -19.88 -7.53
N LYS A 82 5.12 -20.47 -8.36
CA LYS A 82 3.68 -20.24 -8.27
C LYS A 82 3.11 -20.61 -6.89
N THR A 83 3.43 -21.80 -6.40
CA THR A 83 2.94 -22.26 -5.09
C THR A 83 3.45 -21.40 -3.95
N LEU A 84 4.72 -20.96 -4.01
CA LEU A 84 5.28 -20.03 -3.03
C LEU A 84 4.50 -18.72 -3.00
N ALA A 85 4.25 -18.10 -4.16
CA ALA A 85 3.51 -16.85 -4.25
C ALA A 85 2.06 -16.98 -3.77
N LEU A 86 1.37 -18.08 -4.12
CA LEU A 86 -0.02 -18.31 -3.71
C LEU A 86 -0.12 -18.63 -2.20
N ASN A 87 0.83 -19.37 -1.63
CA ASN A 87 0.88 -19.60 -0.18
C ASN A 87 1.16 -18.31 0.59
N ALA A 88 2.05 -17.44 0.08
CA ALA A 88 2.29 -16.13 0.68
C ALA A 88 1.01 -15.26 0.69
N LEU A 89 0.20 -15.35 -0.37
CA LEU A 89 -1.09 -14.66 -0.43
C LEU A 89 -2.06 -15.22 0.63
N MET A 90 -2.15 -16.54 0.77
CA MET A 90 -2.98 -17.18 1.80
C MET A 90 -2.55 -16.76 3.21
N ASN A 91 -1.27 -16.83 3.51
CA ASN A 91 -0.72 -16.41 4.81
C ASN A 91 -1.00 -14.94 5.14
N LYS A 92 -1.08 -14.08 4.11
CA LYS A 92 -1.39 -12.66 4.29
C LYS A 92 -2.85 -12.41 4.63
N TYR A 93 -3.78 -13.12 3.98
CA TYR A 93 -5.21 -12.80 4.04
C TYR A 93 -6.02 -13.77 4.89
N GLN A 94 -5.58 -15.00 5.05
CA GLN A 94 -6.24 -16.03 5.88
C GLN A 94 -5.28 -16.52 6.98
N LYS A 95 -4.96 -15.60 7.89
CA LYS A 95 -4.00 -15.83 8.98
C LYS A 95 -4.44 -16.89 9.99
N GLU A 96 -5.76 -17.10 10.11
CA GLU A 96 -6.38 -18.11 10.97
C GLU A 96 -6.13 -19.54 10.50
N GLY A 97 -5.58 -19.73 9.31
CA GLY A 97 -5.35 -21.08 8.74
C GLY A 97 -6.65 -21.74 8.27
N GLY A 98 -6.84 -23.03 8.56
CA GLY A 98 -8.05 -23.79 8.16
C GLY A 98 -8.01 -24.26 6.70
N TYR A 99 -6.85 -24.26 6.06
CA TYR A 99 -6.67 -24.73 4.69
C TYR A 99 -5.40 -25.60 4.57
N GLN A 100 -5.40 -26.47 3.57
CA GLN A 100 -4.16 -27.14 3.16
C GLN A 100 -3.31 -26.19 2.32
N PRO A 101 -2.00 -26.08 2.58
CA PRO A 101 -1.14 -25.28 1.73
C PRO A 101 -1.24 -25.67 0.27
N VAL A 102 -1.18 -24.67 -0.60
CA VAL A 102 -1.16 -24.88 -2.05
C VAL A 102 0.06 -25.70 -2.42
N SER A 103 -0.12 -26.74 -3.24
CA SER A 103 0.94 -27.64 -3.69
C SER A 103 1.01 -27.72 -5.23
N THR A 104 2.14 -28.14 -5.76
CA THR A 104 2.42 -28.17 -7.21
C THR A 104 1.55 -29.16 -8.00
N ASP A 105 0.95 -30.13 -7.34
CA ASP A 105 0.06 -31.15 -7.91
C ASP A 105 -1.39 -30.67 -8.04
N MET A 106 -1.77 -29.60 -7.35
CA MET A 106 -3.12 -29.02 -7.45
C MET A 106 -3.38 -28.48 -8.86
N PRO A 107 -4.48 -28.91 -9.54
CA PRO A 107 -4.80 -28.45 -10.90
C PRO A 107 -4.91 -26.91 -11.00
N THR A 108 -5.52 -26.26 -9.99
CA THR A 108 -5.72 -24.82 -9.91
C THR A 108 -4.41 -24.02 -9.99
N VAL A 109 -3.28 -24.58 -9.53
CA VAL A 109 -1.96 -23.92 -9.66
C VAL A 109 -1.53 -23.81 -11.13
N ARG A 110 -1.91 -24.77 -11.95
CA ARG A 110 -1.62 -24.76 -13.39
C ARG A 110 -2.52 -23.81 -14.15
N GLU A 111 -3.76 -23.68 -13.72
CA GLU A 111 -4.79 -22.85 -14.36
C GLU A 111 -4.67 -21.37 -14.06
N VAL A 112 -4.16 -20.98 -12.89
CA VAL A 112 -3.99 -19.58 -12.53
C VAL A 112 -2.72 -18.98 -13.15
N ALA A 113 -2.79 -17.72 -13.58
CA ALA A 113 -1.58 -16.95 -13.90
C ALA A 113 -1.03 -16.30 -12.63
N VAL A 114 0.28 -16.45 -12.41
CA VAL A 114 1.03 -15.67 -11.42
C VAL A 114 1.96 -14.73 -12.17
N LEU A 115 1.87 -13.46 -11.86
CA LEU A 115 2.73 -12.40 -12.36
C LEU A 115 3.74 -12.04 -11.29
N ARG A 116 4.98 -11.88 -11.69
CA ARG A 116 6.10 -11.40 -10.87
C ARG A 116 6.52 -10.03 -11.36
N VAL A 117 6.61 -9.05 -10.46
CA VAL A 117 7.21 -7.75 -10.72
C VAL A 117 8.53 -7.67 -9.95
N VAL A 118 9.62 -7.49 -10.68
CA VAL A 118 10.96 -7.26 -10.15
C VAL A 118 11.23 -5.77 -10.17
N PRO A 119 11.26 -5.08 -9.00
CA PRO A 119 11.53 -3.66 -8.91
C PRO A 119 12.94 -3.32 -9.43
N LYS A 120 13.05 -2.19 -10.13
CA LYS A 120 14.33 -1.56 -10.53
C LYS A 120 14.54 -0.21 -9.85
N GLY A 121 13.46 0.40 -9.39
CA GLY A 121 13.48 1.65 -8.65
C GLY A 121 12.14 1.85 -7.95
N MET A 122 12.22 2.53 -6.82
CA MET A 122 11.08 2.83 -5.96
C MET A 122 11.15 4.28 -5.50
N THR A 123 10.01 4.96 -5.52
CA THR A 123 9.85 6.30 -4.95
C THR A 123 8.65 6.30 -4.02
N GLY A 124 8.79 6.91 -2.85
CA GLY A 124 7.70 7.11 -1.91
C GLY A 124 7.28 8.57 -1.86
N LYS A 125 6.00 8.80 -1.59
CA LYS A 125 5.45 10.12 -1.33
C LYS A 125 4.61 10.08 -0.08
N TYR A 126 4.91 10.98 0.84
CA TYR A 126 4.13 11.26 2.02
C TYR A 126 3.49 12.63 1.86
N LYS A 127 2.17 12.69 1.96
CA LYS A 127 1.42 13.94 2.05
C LYS A 127 0.55 13.85 3.29
N ILE A 128 1.14 14.17 4.43
CA ILE A 128 0.56 14.02 5.76
C ILE A 128 0.57 15.33 6.56
N GLY A 129 0.73 16.46 5.85
CA GLY A 129 0.81 17.78 6.48
C GLY A 129 2.18 18.08 7.11
N GLN A 130 3.23 17.36 6.72
CA GLN A 130 4.59 17.51 7.28
C GLN A 130 5.21 18.91 7.06
N HIS A 131 4.78 19.63 6.02
CA HIS A 131 5.23 20.99 5.71
C HIS A 131 4.43 22.10 6.42
N TRP A 132 3.37 21.73 7.14
CA TRP A 132 2.56 22.70 7.88
C TRP A 132 3.20 23.07 9.22
N SER A 133 3.03 24.33 9.62
CA SER A 133 3.48 24.75 10.95
C SER A 133 2.76 23.96 12.07
N PRO A 134 3.37 23.80 13.24
CA PRO A 134 2.76 23.09 14.37
C PRO A 134 1.34 23.58 14.69
N ASN A 135 1.14 24.89 14.76
CA ASN A 135 -0.18 25.47 15.03
C ASN A 135 -1.21 25.13 13.96
N TYR A 136 -0.80 25.11 12.70
CA TYR A 136 -1.68 24.77 11.59
C TYR A 136 -2.04 23.29 11.59
N ARG A 137 -1.09 22.40 11.89
CA ARG A 137 -1.33 20.97 12.04
C ARG A 137 -2.36 20.71 13.15
N ILE A 138 -2.23 21.37 14.30
CA ILE A 138 -3.19 21.28 15.41
C ILE A 138 -4.58 21.80 15.00
N LYS A 139 -4.64 22.90 14.25
CA LYS A 139 -5.91 23.40 13.71
C LYS A 139 -6.61 22.36 12.84
N ILE A 140 -5.90 21.77 11.87
CA ILE A 140 -6.46 20.72 10.99
C ILE A 140 -6.82 19.46 11.79
N ALA A 141 -5.99 19.06 12.76
CA ALA A 141 -6.27 17.92 13.64
C ALA A 141 -7.62 18.06 14.36
N ARG A 142 -7.91 19.24 14.91
CA ARG A 142 -9.22 19.52 15.57
C ARG A 142 -10.40 19.37 14.60
N GLN A 143 -10.26 19.85 13.38
CA GLN A 143 -11.29 19.72 12.34
C GLN A 143 -11.50 18.26 11.92
N ILE A 144 -10.42 17.46 11.87
CA ILE A 144 -10.51 16.01 11.62
C ILE A 144 -11.23 15.32 12.78
N ILE A 145 -10.91 15.66 14.04
CA ILE A 145 -11.58 15.09 15.22
C ILE A 145 -13.08 15.37 15.19
N GLU A 146 -13.43 16.63 14.90
CA GLU A 146 -14.84 17.07 14.83
C GLU A 146 -15.61 16.30 13.76
N ARG A 147 -15.01 16.07 12.60
CA ARG A 147 -15.66 15.40 11.46
C ARG A 147 -15.71 13.87 11.60
N GLU A 148 -14.59 13.26 11.95
CA GLU A 148 -14.42 11.80 11.89
C GLU A 148 -14.73 11.11 13.25
N GLY A 149 -14.85 11.88 14.31
CA GLY A 149 -14.95 11.39 15.68
C GLY A 149 -13.61 10.90 16.23
N VAL A 150 -13.50 10.87 17.57
CA VAL A 150 -12.23 10.58 18.28
C VAL A 150 -11.57 9.27 17.84
N ALA A 151 -12.34 8.20 17.70
CA ALA A 151 -11.80 6.87 17.39
C ALA A 151 -11.13 6.82 16.01
N ASN A 152 -11.82 7.31 14.96
CA ASN A 152 -11.27 7.33 13.61
C ASN A 152 -10.15 8.38 13.47
N ALA A 153 -10.34 9.56 14.06
CA ALA A 153 -9.34 10.62 14.06
C ALA A 153 -8.02 10.16 14.67
N SER A 154 -8.04 9.35 15.75
CA SER A 154 -6.81 8.85 16.40
C SER A 154 -5.88 8.13 15.42
N ILE A 155 -6.44 7.29 14.53
CA ILE A 155 -5.66 6.56 13.52
C ILE A 155 -5.06 7.53 12.49
N ILE A 156 -5.86 8.49 12.00
CA ILE A 156 -5.44 9.50 11.04
C ILE A 156 -4.33 10.38 11.62
N LEU A 157 -4.55 10.90 12.82
CA LEU A 157 -3.64 11.82 13.50
C LEU A 157 -2.30 11.18 13.84
N LYS A 158 -2.31 9.89 14.22
CA LYS A 158 -1.08 9.12 14.44
C LYS A 158 -0.20 9.11 13.19
N THR A 159 -0.78 8.97 12.01
CA THR A 159 -0.06 9.06 10.73
C THR A 159 0.53 10.45 10.50
N MET A 160 -0.14 11.49 10.98
CA MET A 160 0.34 12.88 10.94
C MET A 160 1.39 13.20 12.02
N GLY A 161 1.78 12.22 12.87
CA GLY A 161 2.67 12.46 14.02
C GLY A 161 2.00 13.23 15.16
N ILE A 162 0.68 13.06 15.32
CA ILE A 162 -0.12 13.71 16.36
C ILE A 162 -0.79 12.63 17.20
N GLU A 163 -0.74 12.78 18.51
CA GLU A 163 -1.43 11.92 19.47
C GLU A 163 -2.62 12.66 20.10
N LEU A 164 -3.69 11.91 20.38
CA LEU A 164 -4.78 12.41 21.20
C LEU A 164 -4.51 12.11 22.67
N MET A 165 -4.50 13.14 23.47
CA MET A 165 -4.42 13.02 24.92
C MET A 165 -5.73 12.46 25.50
N ASN A 166 -5.72 12.03 26.77
CA ASN A 166 -6.89 11.48 27.45
C ASN A 166 -8.10 12.42 27.49
N ASP A 167 -7.84 13.73 27.45
CA ASP A 167 -8.88 14.78 27.39
C ASP A 167 -9.37 15.07 25.96
N GLY A 168 -8.88 14.33 24.95
CA GLY A 168 -9.22 14.51 23.53
C GLY A 168 -8.45 15.63 22.83
N THR A 169 -7.46 16.26 23.49
CA THR A 169 -6.65 17.32 22.87
C THR A 169 -5.56 16.73 21.97
N PRO A 170 -5.34 17.26 20.75
CA PRO A 170 -4.27 16.83 19.89
C PRO A 170 -2.92 17.41 20.34
N HIS A 171 -1.91 16.55 20.43
CA HIS A 171 -0.53 16.89 20.79
C HIS A 171 0.45 16.37 19.71
N ILE A 172 1.39 17.21 19.27
CA ILE A 172 2.41 16.82 18.29
C ILE A 172 3.48 15.99 18.99
N LEU A 173 3.69 14.76 18.50
CA LEU A 173 4.70 13.83 19.05
C LEU A 173 6.07 14.08 18.45
N PHE A 174 6.13 14.33 17.16
CA PHE A 174 7.37 14.58 16.43
C PHE A 174 7.13 15.43 15.19
N GLU A 175 8.16 16.14 14.79
CA GLU A 175 8.19 16.77 13.47
C GLU A 175 8.44 15.66 12.43
N PRO A 176 7.57 15.48 11.41
CA PRO A 176 7.81 14.53 10.34
C PRO A 176 9.14 14.89 9.65
N LEU A 177 9.98 13.91 9.41
CA LEU A 177 11.22 14.09 8.67
C LEU A 177 10.91 14.69 7.28
N MET A 178 11.50 15.83 6.99
CA MET A 178 11.45 16.46 5.66
C MET A 178 12.35 15.72 4.67
#